data_1a8d8b1c2e8c8165b5cd60fcb1d3cb7b
#
_entry.id   1a8d8b1c2e8c8165b5cd60fcb1d3cb7b
#
_cell.length_a   1.000
_cell.length_b   1.000
_cell.length_c   1.000
_cell.angle_alpha   90.00
_cell.angle_beta   90.00
_cell.angle_gamma   90.00
#
_symmetry.space_group_name_H-M   'P 1'
#
loop_
_entity.id
_entity.type
_entity.pdbx_description
1 polymer ?
#
loop_
_entity_poly.entity_id
_entity_poly.type
_entity_poly.pdbx_seq_one_letter_code
_entity_poly.pdbx_strand_id
1 'polypeptide(L)'
;MRKIVHLSDVHFGTADPAVTELVVSKINEISPDVVVVSGDLTQRAKSIEFKQARAFLDRLPKPQIVVPGNHDVPLYNVFDRFLRKLDKFEKYITDDLTPTFIDEEIAIVGVNTARSLTIKGGRISEEQTHYIQSQLRNLSDDMLKVVVTHHPFDLPDGHDEDDVVGHAERAIHMIADCGGDVFLAGHLHVSNIETTANRYKLPNGRVALIIQAGTATSARVRGEPHSFNLIQFDNPWLRIERLECRSVADGFRPA
;
A
#
# COMPACT_ATOMS: atom_id res chain seq x y z
N MET A 1 4.09 21.84 1.13
CA MET A 1 3.93 20.75 0.13
C MET A 1 4.59 19.47 0.64
N ARG A 2 3.85 18.41 0.82
CA ARG A 2 4.33 17.07 1.22
C ARG A 2 4.42 16.13 0.01
N LYS A 3 5.43 15.27 0.01
CA LYS A 3 5.65 14.25 -1.01
C LYS A 3 5.55 12.87 -0.38
N ILE A 4 4.65 12.04 -0.87
CA ILE A 4 4.50 10.65 -0.49
C ILE A 4 4.88 9.79 -1.70
N VAL A 5 5.80 8.87 -1.54
CA VAL A 5 6.04 7.81 -2.53
C VAL A 5 5.27 6.57 -2.10
N HIS A 6 4.43 6.03 -2.98
CA HIS A 6 3.65 4.84 -2.74
C HIS A 6 4.05 3.73 -3.72
N LEU A 7 4.61 2.66 -3.20
CA LEU A 7 4.98 1.45 -3.94
C LEU A 7 4.34 0.21 -3.32
N SER A 8 4.20 -0.85 -4.11
CA SER A 8 3.62 -2.13 -3.72
C SER A 8 4.25 -3.29 -4.49
N ASP A 9 3.97 -4.50 -4.06
CA ASP A 9 4.21 -5.73 -4.82
C ASP A 9 5.68 -5.85 -5.28
N VAL A 10 6.59 -5.68 -4.31
CA VAL A 10 8.05 -5.74 -4.52
C VAL A 10 8.49 -7.17 -4.83
N HIS A 11 7.90 -8.16 -4.13
CA HIS A 11 8.08 -9.59 -4.32
C HIS A 11 9.54 -10.08 -4.38
N PHE A 12 10.33 -9.78 -3.34
CA PHE A 12 11.66 -10.39 -3.22
C PHE A 12 11.57 -11.93 -3.31
N GLY A 13 12.45 -12.50 -4.12
CA GLY A 13 12.36 -13.86 -4.63
C GLY A 13 12.02 -13.94 -6.11
N THR A 14 11.42 -12.88 -6.69
CA THR A 14 11.20 -12.68 -8.14
C THR A 14 11.44 -11.23 -8.57
N ALA A 15 11.95 -10.38 -7.70
CA ALA A 15 12.29 -9.00 -8.01
C ALA A 15 13.46 -8.94 -9.01
N ASP A 16 13.37 -8.03 -9.98
CA ASP A 16 14.46 -7.73 -10.89
C ASP A 16 15.50 -6.85 -10.17
N PRO A 17 16.77 -7.30 -10.04
CA PRO A 17 17.78 -6.51 -9.35
C PRO A 17 18.08 -5.15 -9.99
N ALA A 18 18.09 -5.06 -11.34
CA ALA A 18 18.36 -3.80 -12.02
C ALA A 18 17.23 -2.79 -11.81
N VAL A 19 15.97 -3.25 -11.89
CA VAL A 19 14.81 -2.40 -11.60
C VAL A 19 14.80 -1.99 -10.11
N THR A 20 15.18 -2.90 -9.20
CA THR A 20 15.27 -2.59 -7.77
C THR A 20 16.27 -1.45 -7.50
N GLU A 21 17.42 -1.44 -8.17
CA GLU A 21 18.40 -0.35 -8.07
C GLU A 21 17.84 0.97 -8.60
N LEU A 22 17.10 0.93 -9.71
CA LEU A 22 16.46 2.12 -10.29
C LEU A 22 15.37 2.68 -9.36
N VAL A 23 14.54 1.83 -8.73
CA VAL A 23 13.54 2.24 -7.74
C VAL A 23 14.21 2.97 -6.59
N VAL A 24 15.25 2.37 -5.98
CA VAL A 24 15.98 2.98 -4.87
C VAL A 24 16.59 4.33 -5.27
N SER A 25 17.26 4.38 -6.43
CA SER A 25 17.87 5.62 -6.92
C SER A 25 16.82 6.71 -7.13
N LYS A 26 15.70 6.37 -7.79
CA LYS A 26 14.65 7.34 -8.10
C LYS A 26 13.93 7.86 -6.86
N ILE A 27 13.65 7.00 -5.89
CA ILE A 27 13.02 7.43 -4.63
C ILE A 27 13.95 8.34 -3.82
N ASN A 28 15.24 8.04 -3.77
CA ASN A 28 16.21 8.92 -3.12
C ASN A 28 16.38 10.27 -3.85
N GLU A 29 16.32 10.29 -5.19
CA GLU A 29 16.29 11.53 -5.99
C GLU A 29 15.05 12.38 -5.67
N ILE A 30 13.86 11.76 -5.56
CA ILE A 30 12.61 12.44 -5.20
C ILE A 30 12.68 13.04 -3.80
N SER A 31 13.39 12.37 -2.89
CA SER A 31 13.48 12.75 -1.48
C SER A 31 12.10 13.00 -0.85
N PRO A 32 11.24 11.95 -0.75
CA PRO A 32 9.90 12.09 -0.20
C PRO A 32 9.91 12.33 1.30
N ASP A 33 8.85 12.94 1.81
CA ASP A 33 8.61 13.10 3.25
C ASP A 33 8.21 11.77 3.91
N VAL A 34 7.52 10.89 3.16
CA VAL A 34 7.13 9.55 3.62
C VAL A 34 7.19 8.55 2.46
N VAL A 35 7.68 7.34 2.75
CA VAL A 35 7.59 6.20 1.83
C VAL A 35 6.53 5.23 2.34
N VAL A 36 5.55 4.91 1.49
CA VAL A 36 4.50 3.93 1.76
C VAL A 36 4.75 2.67 0.94
N VAL A 37 4.76 1.51 1.61
CA VAL A 37 4.85 0.19 0.96
C VAL A 37 3.60 -0.62 1.32
N SER A 38 2.69 -0.76 0.37
CA SER A 38 1.39 -1.39 0.59
C SER A 38 1.38 -2.91 0.40
N GLY A 39 2.43 -3.59 0.91
CA GLY A 39 2.46 -5.05 1.05
C GLY A 39 3.16 -5.81 -0.08
N ASP A 40 3.12 -7.12 0.05
CA ASP A 40 3.77 -8.10 -0.82
C ASP A 40 5.28 -7.83 -1.02
N LEU A 41 5.96 -7.70 0.12
CA LEU A 41 7.41 -7.56 0.16
C LEU A 41 8.13 -8.80 -0.34
N THR A 42 7.53 -9.98 -0.08
CA THR A 42 8.12 -11.29 -0.40
C THR A 42 7.26 -12.06 -1.40
N GLN A 43 7.88 -13.01 -2.10
CA GLN A 43 7.12 -13.90 -3.00
C GLN A 43 6.50 -15.09 -2.27
N ARG A 44 7.14 -15.62 -1.22
CA ARG A 44 6.76 -16.86 -0.52
C ARG A 44 7.01 -16.85 0.97
N ALA A 45 7.10 -15.69 1.60
CA ALA A 45 7.39 -15.52 3.02
C ALA A 45 8.63 -16.31 3.51
N LYS A 46 9.69 -16.41 2.68
CA LYS A 46 10.94 -17.03 3.09
C LYS A 46 11.82 -16.05 3.85
N SER A 47 12.58 -16.53 4.84
CA SER A 47 13.49 -15.68 5.61
C SER A 47 14.52 -14.95 4.76
N ILE A 48 14.98 -15.55 3.66
CA ILE A 48 15.91 -14.89 2.73
C ILE A 48 15.24 -13.73 1.99
N GLU A 49 13.98 -13.90 1.57
CA GLU A 49 13.20 -12.88 0.89
C GLU A 49 12.93 -11.68 1.82
N PHE A 50 12.58 -11.94 3.10
CA PHE A 50 12.44 -10.88 4.11
C PHE A 50 13.75 -10.14 4.41
N LYS A 51 14.89 -10.84 4.43
CA LYS A 51 16.20 -10.19 4.59
C LYS A 51 16.52 -9.27 3.41
N GLN A 52 16.19 -9.68 2.19
CA GLN A 52 16.34 -8.85 0.99
C GLN A 52 15.41 -7.63 1.05
N ALA A 53 14.13 -7.84 1.45
CA ALA A 53 13.17 -6.76 1.65
C ALA A 53 13.67 -5.76 2.71
N ARG A 54 14.21 -6.23 3.85
CA ARG A 54 14.78 -5.34 4.87
C ARG A 54 15.94 -4.51 4.31
N ALA A 55 16.88 -5.17 3.61
CA ALA A 55 18.01 -4.48 3.00
C ALA A 55 17.58 -3.43 1.96
N PHE A 56 16.50 -3.67 1.23
CA PHE A 56 15.90 -2.70 0.31
C PHE A 56 15.29 -1.52 1.09
N LEU A 57 14.46 -1.79 2.09
CA LEU A 57 13.82 -0.75 2.91
C LEU A 57 14.84 0.13 3.65
N ASP A 58 15.98 -0.45 4.07
CA ASP A 58 17.05 0.30 4.74
C ASP A 58 17.75 1.31 3.83
N ARG A 59 17.60 1.17 2.52
CA ARG A 59 18.14 2.10 1.51
C ARG A 59 17.18 3.22 1.12
N LEU A 60 15.92 3.13 1.52
CA LEU A 60 14.90 4.12 1.22
C LEU A 60 14.81 5.18 2.33
N PRO A 61 14.36 6.40 2.00
CA PRO A 61 14.12 7.46 3.00
C PRO A 61 13.16 7.03 4.10
N LYS A 62 13.29 7.65 5.24
CA LYS A 62 12.40 7.50 6.41
C LYS A 62 11.72 8.83 6.71
N PRO A 63 10.52 8.83 7.30
CA PRO A 63 9.73 7.67 7.80
C PRO A 63 9.15 6.77 6.70
N GLN A 64 8.79 5.53 7.11
CA GLN A 64 8.20 4.52 6.22
C GLN A 64 6.93 3.96 6.85
N ILE A 65 5.87 3.82 6.06
CA ILE A 65 4.65 3.09 6.40
C ILE A 65 4.67 1.78 5.61
N VAL A 66 4.82 0.66 6.28
CA VAL A 66 4.93 -0.66 5.64
C VAL A 66 3.86 -1.58 6.21
N VAL A 67 2.96 -2.06 5.36
CA VAL A 67 1.95 -3.05 5.74
C VAL A 67 2.24 -4.39 5.07
N PRO A 68 1.87 -5.54 5.67
CA PRO A 68 2.06 -6.84 5.04
C PRO A 68 1.00 -7.11 3.96
N GLY A 69 1.40 -7.85 2.91
CA GLY A 69 0.50 -8.41 1.91
C GLY A 69 0.22 -9.90 2.12
N ASN A 70 -0.56 -10.49 1.23
CA ASN A 70 -0.91 -11.91 1.32
C ASN A 70 0.28 -12.84 1.02
N HIS A 71 1.26 -12.43 0.22
CA HIS A 71 2.50 -13.17 -0.03
C HIS A 71 3.50 -13.12 1.12
N ASP A 72 3.32 -12.19 2.08
CA ASP A 72 4.13 -12.11 3.30
C ASP A 72 3.65 -13.09 4.38
N VAL A 73 2.48 -13.75 4.16
CA VAL A 73 1.96 -14.84 4.98
C VAL A 73 2.40 -16.18 4.37
N PRO A 74 2.93 -17.15 5.16
CA PRO A 74 3.33 -18.46 4.65
C PRO A 74 2.17 -19.21 3.97
N LEU A 75 2.33 -19.59 2.69
CA LEU A 75 1.27 -20.27 1.92
C LEU A 75 1.28 -21.79 2.10
N TYR A 76 2.48 -22.38 2.23
CA TYR A 76 2.65 -23.85 2.12
C TYR A 76 2.82 -24.54 3.47
N ASN A 77 3.17 -23.85 4.52
CA ASN A 77 3.25 -24.40 5.86
C ASN A 77 1.97 -24.07 6.62
N VAL A 78 1.06 -25.04 6.70
CA VAL A 78 -0.25 -24.87 7.37
C VAL A 78 -0.08 -24.45 8.84
N PHE A 79 0.90 -25.00 9.55
CA PHE A 79 1.18 -24.66 10.95
C PHE A 79 1.61 -23.19 11.08
N ASP A 80 2.61 -22.75 10.31
CA ASP A 80 3.07 -21.37 10.34
C ASP A 80 1.98 -20.40 9.87
N ARG A 81 1.15 -20.82 8.89
CA ARG A 81 0.06 -20.02 8.36
C ARG A 81 -1.01 -19.68 9.41
N PHE A 82 -1.34 -20.61 10.29
CA PHE A 82 -2.42 -20.42 11.25
C PHE A 82 -1.92 -19.92 12.61
N LEU A 83 -0.74 -20.35 13.07
CA LEU A 83 -0.21 -20.03 14.39
C LEU A 83 0.85 -18.94 14.39
N ARG A 84 1.54 -18.72 13.25
CA ARG A 84 2.69 -17.80 13.13
C ARG A 84 2.65 -17.01 11.83
N LYS A 85 1.47 -16.52 11.48
CA LYS A 85 1.20 -15.95 10.14
C LYS A 85 2.12 -14.78 9.76
N LEU A 86 2.52 -13.94 10.71
CA LEU A 86 3.35 -12.75 10.51
C LEU A 86 4.66 -12.77 11.29
N ASP A 87 5.01 -13.85 11.99
CA ASP A 87 6.24 -13.94 12.82
C ASP A 87 7.51 -13.51 12.06
N LYS A 88 7.59 -13.83 10.76
CA LYS A 88 8.75 -13.42 9.95
C LYS A 88 8.67 -11.97 9.53
N PHE A 89 7.49 -11.45 9.20
CA PHE A 89 7.29 -10.04 8.93
C PHE A 89 7.66 -9.22 10.18
N GLU A 90 7.12 -9.59 11.33
CA GLU A 90 7.43 -8.95 12.62
C GLU A 90 8.92 -9.04 12.96
N LYS A 91 9.55 -10.18 12.73
CA LYS A 91 10.97 -10.38 13.00
C LYS A 91 11.91 -9.57 12.12
N TYR A 92 11.60 -9.43 10.82
CA TYR A 92 12.55 -8.88 9.85
C TYR A 92 12.19 -7.47 9.37
N ILE A 93 10.91 -7.09 9.40
CA ILE A 93 10.42 -5.81 8.89
C ILE A 93 10.03 -4.89 10.05
N THR A 94 8.92 -5.18 10.74
CA THR A 94 8.43 -4.40 11.87
C THR A 94 7.39 -5.20 12.65
N ASP A 95 7.36 -5.06 13.96
CA ASP A 95 6.33 -5.58 14.85
C ASP A 95 5.10 -4.66 14.94
N ASP A 96 5.20 -3.44 14.41
CA ASP A 96 4.06 -2.53 14.28
C ASP A 96 3.22 -2.91 13.04
N LEU A 97 2.05 -3.50 13.28
CA LEU A 97 1.08 -3.90 12.24
C LEU A 97 0.02 -2.82 11.95
N THR A 98 0.12 -1.70 12.65
CA THR A 98 -0.74 -0.51 12.47
C THR A 98 0.09 0.77 12.38
N PRO A 99 1.12 0.80 11.49
CA PRO A 99 2.03 1.92 11.41
C PRO A 99 1.29 3.22 11.11
N THR A 100 1.64 4.25 11.85
CA THR A 100 0.98 5.55 11.74
C THR A 100 2.02 6.67 11.64
N PHE A 101 1.81 7.60 10.71
CA PHE A 101 2.57 8.82 10.58
C PHE A 101 1.61 10.02 10.57
N ILE A 102 1.82 10.98 11.44
CA ILE A 102 1.01 12.20 11.53
C ILE A 102 1.95 13.38 11.72
N ASP A 103 1.81 14.39 10.88
CA ASP A 103 2.44 15.69 11.04
C ASP A 103 1.41 16.83 10.93
N GLU A 104 1.82 18.03 10.58
CA GLU A 104 0.93 19.18 10.50
C GLU A 104 0.05 19.21 9.22
N GLU A 105 0.47 18.51 8.16
CA GLU A 105 -0.17 18.55 6.84
C GLU A 105 -0.82 17.22 6.43
N ILE A 106 -0.26 16.07 6.88
CA ILE A 106 -0.72 14.74 6.46
C ILE A 106 -0.85 13.76 7.63
N ALA A 107 -1.81 12.87 7.53
CA ALA A 107 -1.97 11.73 8.43
C ALA A 107 -2.07 10.44 7.60
N ILE A 108 -1.21 9.47 7.87
CA ILE A 108 -1.18 8.18 7.17
C ILE A 108 -1.32 7.07 8.20
N VAL A 109 -2.33 6.21 8.02
CA VAL A 109 -2.60 5.06 8.89
C VAL A 109 -2.58 3.78 8.07
N GLY A 110 -1.62 2.89 8.36
CA GLY A 110 -1.53 1.57 7.76
C GLY A 110 -2.24 0.52 8.61
N VAL A 111 -2.87 -0.47 7.97
CA VAL A 111 -3.43 -1.64 8.66
C VAL A 111 -3.21 -2.92 7.87
N ASN A 112 -2.96 -4.00 8.57
CA ASN A 112 -2.81 -5.32 8.00
C ASN A 112 -4.15 -5.91 7.57
N THR A 113 -4.36 -6.14 6.28
CA THR A 113 -5.53 -6.84 5.73
C THR A 113 -5.27 -8.29 5.34
N ALA A 114 -4.00 -8.77 5.41
CA ALA A 114 -3.64 -10.15 5.08
C ALA A 114 -4.18 -11.16 6.09
N ARG A 115 -4.67 -12.30 5.60
CA ARG A 115 -5.32 -13.33 6.43
C ARG A 115 -4.72 -14.72 6.20
N SER A 116 -4.83 -15.55 7.24
CA SER A 116 -4.42 -16.95 7.19
C SER A 116 -5.43 -17.84 6.43
N LEU A 117 -6.71 -17.49 6.46
CA LEU A 117 -7.81 -18.33 5.94
C LEU A 117 -7.99 -18.22 4.43
N THR A 118 -7.51 -17.15 3.80
CA THR A 118 -7.65 -16.93 2.37
C THR A 118 -6.28 -16.80 1.72
N ILE A 119 -6.13 -17.26 0.49
CA ILE A 119 -4.86 -17.17 -0.25
C ILE A 119 -4.73 -15.81 -0.91
N LYS A 120 -5.82 -15.27 -1.42
CA LYS A 120 -5.86 -13.98 -2.12
C LYS A 120 -6.62 -12.92 -1.32
N GLY A 121 -7.82 -13.23 -0.85
CA GLY A 121 -8.71 -12.25 -0.22
C GLY A 121 -8.19 -11.69 1.10
N GLY A 122 -8.30 -10.39 1.26
CA GLY A 122 -8.03 -9.66 2.50
C GLY A 122 -9.30 -9.38 3.28
N ARG A 123 -9.15 -8.83 4.47
CA ARG A 123 -10.27 -8.34 5.26
C ARG A 123 -9.82 -7.26 6.22
N ILE A 124 -10.60 -6.20 6.32
CA ILE A 124 -10.47 -5.22 7.40
C ILE A 124 -11.43 -5.59 8.54
N SER A 125 -10.93 -5.63 9.78
CA SER A 125 -11.74 -5.91 10.96
C SER A 125 -12.42 -4.64 11.49
N GLU A 126 -13.42 -4.84 12.34
CA GLU A 126 -14.07 -3.73 13.03
C GLU A 126 -13.10 -2.98 13.96
N GLU A 127 -12.24 -3.72 14.67
CA GLU A 127 -11.19 -3.14 15.53
C GLU A 127 -10.23 -2.27 14.72
N GLN A 128 -9.79 -2.74 13.57
CA GLN A 128 -8.93 -1.95 12.68
C GLN A 128 -9.62 -0.69 12.17
N THR A 129 -10.90 -0.79 11.82
CA THR A 129 -11.69 0.37 11.40
C THR A 129 -11.82 1.39 12.53
N HIS A 130 -12.12 0.95 13.75
CA HIS A 130 -12.17 1.82 14.92
C HIS A 130 -10.81 2.42 15.27
N TYR A 131 -9.72 1.66 15.09
CA TYR A 131 -8.38 2.20 15.25
C TYR A 131 -8.12 3.34 14.27
N ILE A 132 -8.38 3.15 12.98
CA ILE A 132 -8.26 4.20 11.96
C ILE A 132 -9.09 5.43 12.35
N GLN A 133 -10.35 5.24 12.74
CA GLN A 133 -11.20 6.34 13.18
C GLN A 133 -10.60 7.09 14.38
N SER A 134 -10.04 6.38 15.35
CA SER A 134 -9.44 6.99 16.54
C SER A 134 -8.24 7.88 16.20
N GLN A 135 -7.48 7.51 15.15
CA GLN A 135 -6.35 8.29 14.68
C GLN A 135 -6.76 9.53 13.87
N LEU A 136 -7.85 9.44 13.10
CA LEU A 136 -8.21 10.48 12.12
C LEU A 136 -9.28 11.48 12.62
N ARG A 137 -10.16 11.06 13.53
CA ARG A 137 -11.40 11.81 13.90
C ARG A 137 -11.15 13.23 14.41
N ASN A 138 -10.07 13.45 15.14
CA ASN A 138 -9.79 14.73 15.78
C ASN A 138 -8.76 15.58 15.03
N LEU A 139 -8.35 15.14 13.83
CA LEU A 139 -7.44 15.89 13.00
C LEU A 139 -8.18 16.96 12.19
N SER A 140 -7.48 18.04 11.86
CA SER A 140 -8.02 19.12 11.03
C SER A 140 -8.53 18.60 9.68
N ASP A 141 -9.58 19.22 9.15
CA ASP A 141 -10.09 18.94 7.81
C ASP A 141 -9.14 19.46 6.70
N ASP A 142 -8.19 20.31 7.05
CA ASP A 142 -7.15 20.80 6.13
C ASP A 142 -6.01 19.78 5.90
N MET A 143 -5.94 18.73 6.71
CA MET A 143 -4.94 17.68 6.59
C MET A 143 -5.38 16.62 5.56
N LEU A 144 -4.44 16.13 4.76
CA LEU A 144 -4.67 14.96 3.92
C LEU A 144 -4.67 13.69 4.80
N LYS A 145 -5.79 12.97 4.83
CA LYS A 145 -5.97 11.74 5.62
C LYS A 145 -5.93 10.50 4.74
N VAL A 146 -4.89 9.71 4.91
CA VAL A 146 -4.54 8.57 4.04
C VAL A 146 -4.65 7.26 4.83
N VAL A 147 -5.32 6.27 4.25
CA VAL A 147 -5.39 4.91 4.78
C VAL A 147 -4.65 3.97 3.84
N VAL A 148 -3.80 3.10 4.40
CA VAL A 148 -2.97 2.16 3.65
C VAL A 148 -3.35 0.73 3.99
N THR A 149 -3.72 -0.04 2.97
CA THR A 149 -3.97 -1.49 3.05
C THR A 149 -3.22 -2.19 1.93
N HIS A 150 -3.10 -3.51 1.98
CA HIS A 150 -2.63 -4.25 0.81
C HIS A 150 -3.77 -4.53 -0.17
N HIS A 151 -4.89 -5.07 0.32
CA HIS A 151 -6.05 -5.37 -0.51
C HIS A 151 -6.87 -4.10 -0.75
N PRO A 152 -7.29 -3.84 -2.00
CA PRO A 152 -7.98 -2.60 -2.37
C PRO A 152 -9.42 -2.54 -1.88
N PHE A 153 -9.95 -1.33 -1.75
CA PHE A 153 -11.36 -1.07 -1.46
C PHE A 153 -12.22 -1.07 -2.72
N ASP A 154 -11.63 -0.89 -3.89
CA ASP A 154 -12.32 -0.94 -5.18
C ASP A 154 -11.43 -1.58 -6.24
N LEU A 155 -12.01 -1.96 -7.37
CA LEU A 155 -11.35 -2.72 -8.42
C LEU A 155 -11.49 -2.00 -9.77
N PRO A 156 -10.44 -2.03 -10.61
CA PRO A 156 -10.60 -1.72 -12.02
C PRO A 156 -11.57 -2.70 -12.70
N ASP A 157 -12.16 -2.26 -13.80
CA ASP A 157 -13.06 -3.11 -14.59
C ASP A 157 -12.41 -4.46 -14.96
N GLY A 158 -13.19 -5.53 -14.86
CA GLY A 158 -12.78 -6.88 -15.27
C GLY A 158 -11.99 -7.68 -14.21
N HIS A 159 -11.86 -7.15 -12.99
CA HIS A 159 -11.28 -7.89 -11.86
C HIS A 159 -12.34 -8.65 -11.06
N ASP A 160 -11.91 -9.65 -10.29
CA ASP A 160 -12.79 -10.48 -9.47
C ASP A 160 -13.21 -9.74 -8.20
N GLU A 161 -14.51 -9.71 -7.90
CA GLU A 161 -15.04 -9.07 -6.68
C GLU A 161 -14.43 -9.65 -5.39
N ASP A 162 -13.92 -10.87 -5.41
CA ASP A 162 -13.20 -11.49 -4.30
C ASP A 162 -11.84 -10.83 -4.00
N ASP A 163 -11.30 -10.01 -4.89
CA ASP A 163 -10.07 -9.25 -4.68
C ASP A 163 -10.31 -7.95 -3.88
N VAL A 164 -11.56 -7.50 -3.70
CA VAL A 164 -11.92 -6.40 -2.80
C VAL A 164 -11.68 -6.82 -1.34
N VAL A 165 -11.15 -5.92 -0.53
CA VAL A 165 -10.98 -6.18 0.90
C VAL A 165 -12.33 -6.49 1.55
N GLY A 166 -12.43 -7.62 2.23
CA GLY A 166 -13.66 -7.99 2.93
C GLY A 166 -14.08 -6.94 3.98
N HIS A 167 -15.37 -6.63 4.04
CA HIS A 167 -16.00 -5.57 4.84
C HIS A 167 -15.68 -4.14 4.36
N ALA A 168 -15.27 -3.98 3.09
CA ALA A 168 -14.91 -2.71 2.49
C ALA A 168 -16.00 -1.64 2.68
N GLU A 169 -17.24 -1.94 2.30
CA GLU A 169 -18.35 -0.99 2.35
C GLU A 169 -18.53 -0.37 3.75
N ARG A 170 -18.57 -1.21 4.78
CA ARG A 170 -18.69 -0.73 6.16
C ARG A 170 -17.50 0.12 6.58
N ALA A 171 -16.29 -0.36 6.27
CA ALA A 171 -15.06 0.32 6.69
C ALA A 171 -14.91 1.67 5.99
N ILE A 172 -15.18 1.75 4.70
CA ILE A 172 -15.02 3.00 3.93
C ILE A 172 -16.02 4.07 4.40
N HIS A 173 -17.26 3.69 4.72
CA HIS A 173 -18.23 4.62 5.28
C HIS A 173 -17.75 5.18 6.61
N MET A 174 -17.32 4.33 7.54
CA MET A 174 -16.84 4.75 8.86
C MET A 174 -15.58 5.63 8.78
N ILE A 175 -14.67 5.33 7.85
CA ILE A 175 -13.43 6.10 7.65
C ILE A 175 -13.73 7.44 6.99
N ALA A 176 -14.63 7.47 6.01
CA ALA A 176 -15.04 8.70 5.34
C ALA A 176 -15.72 9.68 6.29
N ASP A 177 -16.49 9.19 7.29
CA ASP A 177 -17.08 10.01 8.34
C ASP A 177 -16.04 10.74 9.21
N CYS A 178 -14.80 10.25 9.22
CA CYS A 178 -13.66 10.88 9.91
C CYS A 178 -12.76 11.69 8.97
N GLY A 179 -13.20 11.90 7.73
CA GLY A 179 -12.46 12.67 6.73
C GLY A 179 -11.37 11.90 6.00
N GLY A 180 -11.44 10.56 5.93
CA GLY A 180 -10.52 9.79 5.10
C GLY A 180 -10.64 10.20 3.63
N ASP A 181 -9.54 10.70 3.05
CA ASP A 181 -9.51 11.31 1.71
C ASP A 181 -8.93 10.38 0.66
N VAL A 182 -7.95 9.55 1.05
CA VAL A 182 -7.18 8.70 0.13
C VAL A 182 -7.00 7.30 0.72
N PHE A 183 -7.26 6.28 -0.10
CA PHE A 183 -7.00 4.87 0.20
C PHE A 183 -5.91 4.36 -0.73
N LEU A 184 -4.77 3.93 -0.17
CA LEU A 184 -3.64 3.36 -0.91
C LEU A 184 -3.63 1.85 -0.80
N ALA A 185 -3.49 1.16 -1.94
CA ALA A 185 -3.44 -0.30 -1.98
C ALA A 185 -2.51 -0.83 -3.09
N GLY A 186 -2.24 -2.14 -3.07
CA GLY A 186 -1.54 -2.89 -4.09
C GLY A 186 -2.35 -4.09 -4.57
N HIS A 187 -1.76 -5.29 -4.50
CA HIS A 187 -2.38 -6.60 -4.71
C HIS A 187 -2.68 -6.99 -6.16
N LEU A 188 -3.27 -6.10 -6.95
CA LEU A 188 -3.70 -6.42 -8.31
C LEU A 188 -2.57 -6.42 -9.33
N HIS A 189 -1.43 -5.85 -8.98
CA HIS A 189 -0.29 -5.62 -9.88
C HIS A 189 -0.61 -4.67 -11.05
N VAL A 190 -1.67 -3.88 -10.91
CA VAL A 190 -2.14 -2.91 -11.90
C VAL A 190 -2.24 -1.55 -11.23
N SER A 191 -1.76 -0.51 -11.90
CA SER A 191 -1.94 0.86 -11.42
C SER A 191 -3.32 1.37 -11.78
N ASN A 192 -4.06 1.86 -10.78
CA ASN A 192 -5.38 2.43 -10.99
C ASN A 192 -5.63 3.60 -10.04
N ILE A 193 -6.37 4.59 -10.50
CA ILE A 193 -6.85 5.72 -9.69
C ILE A 193 -8.33 5.87 -9.96
N GLU A 194 -9.12 5.62 -8.93
CA GLU A 194 -10.57 5.71 -8.96
C GLU A 194 -11.10 6.58 -7.83
N THR A 195 -12.37 6.93 -7.92
CA THR A 195 -13.08 7.59 -6.84
C THR A 195 -14.10 6.65 -6.21
N THR A 196 -14.31 6.80 -4.91
CA THR A 196 -15.34 6.04 -4.20
C THR A 196 -16.75 6.24 -4.75
N ALA A 197 -17.00 7.32 -5.51
CA ALA A 197 -18.31 7.65 -6.05
C ALA A 197 -18.88 6.59 -7.02
N ASN A 198 -18.01 5.83 -7.67
CA ASN A 198 -18.43 4.79 -8.61
C ASN A 198 -19.03 3.57 -7.90
N ARG A 199 -18.49 3.22 -6.72
CA ARG A 199 -18.88 2.02 -5.98
C ARG A 199 -19.64 2.32 -4.69
N TYR A 200 -19.25 3.36 -3.96
CA TYR A 200 -19.75 3.68 -2.63
C TYR A 200 -20.48 5.04 -2.61
N LYS A 201 -21.68 5.05 -2.07
CA LYS A 201 -22.39 6.31 -1.79
C LYS A 201 -22.05 6.76 -0.38
N LEU A 202 -20.98 7.55 -0.26
CA LEU A 202 -20.54 8.03 1.05
C LEU A 202 -21.48 9.08 1.64
N PRO A 203 -21.57 9.18 2.99
CA PRO A 203 -22.37 10.20 3.65
C PRO A 203 -21.97 11.61 3.22
N ASN A 204 -22.94 12.52 3.21
CA ASN A 204 -22.75 13.94 2.90
C ASN A 204 -22.16 14.22 1.51
N GLY A 205 -22.27 13.26 0.56
CA GLY A 205 -21.74 13.43 -0.80
C GLY A 205 -20.21 13.49 -0.87
N ARG A 206 -19.50 13.11 0.18
CA ARG A 206 -18.03 13.01 0.16
C ARG A 206 -17.55 12.00 -0.89
N VAL A 207 -16.40 12.29 -1.46
CA VAL A 207 -15.71 11.41 -2.41
C VAL A 207 -14.27 11.28 -1.92
N ALA A 208 -13.80 10.06 -1.79
CA ALA A 208 -12.40 9.77 -1.51
C ALA A 208 -11.74 9.15 -2.75
N LEU A 209 -10.41 9.23 -2.83
CA LEU A 209 -9.63 8.61 -3.88
C LEU A 209 -9.17 7.21 -3.46
N ILE A 210 -9.22 6.27 -4.40
CA ILE A 210 -8.65 4.93 -4.25
C ILE A 210 -7.49 4.84 -5.25
N ILE A 211 -6.29 4.67 -4.75
CA ILE A 211 -5.06 4.67 -5.52
C ILE A 211 -4.40 3.31 -5.36
N GLN A 212 -4.29 2.58 -6.45
CA GLN A 212 -3.59 1.31 -6.49
C GLN A 212 -2.21 1.49 -7.13
N ALA A 213 -1.19 0.92 -6.51
CA ALA A 213 0.13 0.85 -7.09
C ALA A 213 0.27 -0.45 -7.89
N GLY A 214 0.87 -0.34 -9.06
CA GLY A 214 1.33 -1.49 -9.82
C GLY A 214 2.55 -2.15 -9.16
N THR A 215 3.11 -3.14 -9.84
CA THR A 215 4.30 -3.86 -9.39
C THR A 215 5.54 -2.98 -9.44
N ALA A 216 6.20 -2.76 -8.29
CA ALA A 216 7.38 -1.90 -8.25
C ALA A 216 8.64 -2.56 -8.86
N THR A 217 8.90 -3.83 -8.54
CA THR A 217 10.16 -4.50 -8.94
C THR A 217 10.00 -5.94 -9.42
N SER A 218 8.86 -6.57 -9.22
CA SER A 218 8.67 -7.98 -9.55
C SER A 218 8.68 -8.24 -11.05
N ALA A 219 9.40 -9.26 -11.50
CA ALA A 219 9.34 -9.74 -12.89
C ALA A 219 7.96 -10.32 -13.29
N ARG A 220 7.01 -10.40 -12.37
CA ARG A 220 5.62 -10.80 -12.61
C ARG A 220 4.74 -9.65 -13.10
N VAL A 221 5.18 -8.97 -14.14
CA VAL A 221 4.36 -7.91 -14.77
C VAL A 221 3.12 -8.53 -15.42
N ARG A 222 1.95 -7.98 -15.12
CA ARG A 222 0.66 -8.38 -15.72
C ARG A 222 0.32 -7.51 -16.94
N GLY A 223 1.31 -7.28 -17.83
CA GLY A 223 1.13 -6.45 -19.02
C GLY A 223 1.37 -4.97 -18.81
N GLU A 224 1.65 -4.52 -17.57
CA GLU A 224 2.04 -3.14 -17.26
C GLU A 224 3.54 -3.03 -16.96
N PRO A 225 4.18 -1.89 -17.22
CA PRO A 225 5.55 -1.62 -16.80
C PRO A 225 5.66 -1.56 -15.28
N HIS A 226 6.87 -1.75 -14.74
CA HIS A 226 7.14 -1.48 -13.34
C HIS A 226 6.77 -0.04 -13.00
N SER A 227 6.09 0.16 -11.89
CA SER A 227 5.62 1.49 -11.54
C SER A 227 5.45 1.71 -10.04
N PHE A 228 5.46 2.97 -9.66
CA PHE A 228 5.06 3.44 -8.34
C PHE A 228 4.44 4.84 -8.45
N ASN A 229 3.73 5.29 -7.42
CA ASN A 229 3.06 6.57 -7.42
C ASN A 229 3.85 7.61 -6.61
N LEU A 230 3.94 8.83 -7.13
CA LEU A 230 4.35 10.03 -6.41
C LEU A 230 3.09 10.86 -6.14
N ILE A 231 2.78 11.07 -4.86
CA ILE A 231 1.64 11.84 -4.41
C ILE A 231 2.19 13.11 -3.76
N GLN A 232 1.75 14.26 -4.25
CA GLN A 232 2.17 15.58 -3.78
C GLN A 232 0.95 16.33 -3.24
N PHE A 233 1.02 16.74 -1.99
CA PHE A 233 -0.04 17.50 -1.34
C PHE A 233 0.43 18.91 -0.96
N ASP A 234 -0.34 19.89 -1.36
CA ASP A 234 -0.14 21.31 -1.04
C ASP A 234 -1.53 21.93 -0.91
N ASN A 235 -2.08 21.88 0.32
CA ASN A 235 -3.49 22.16 0.59
C ASN A 235 -4.02 23.39 -0.18
N PRO A 236 -5.12 23.28 -0.93
CA PRO A 236 -6.00 22.09 -1.07
C PRO A 236 -5.64 21.16 -2.26
N TRP A 237 -4.50 21.33 -2.89
CA TRP A 237 -4.14 20.65 -4.13
C TRP A 237 -3.49 19.30 -3.87
N LEU A 238 -4.02 18.26 -4.51
CA LEU A 238 -3.45 16.92 -4.54
C LEU A 238 -3.06 16.56 -5.99
N ARG A 239 -1.79 16.29 -6.22
CA ARG A 239 -1.26 15.80 -7.50
C ARG A 239 -0.78 14.37 -7.33
N ILE A 240 -1.18 13.50 -8.24
CA ILE A 240 -0.74 12.11 -8.30
C ILE A 240 -0.05 11.91 -9.65
N GLU A 241 1.16 11.38 -9.61
CA GLU A 241 1.96 11.09 -10.78
C GLU A 241 2.43 9.63 -10.72
N ARG A 242 2.09 8.86 -11.74
CA ARG A 242 2.60 7.51 -11.90
C ARG A 242 3.98 7.59 -12.55
N LEU A 243 4.98 6.96 -11.92
CA LEU A 243 6.31 6.81 -12.48
C LEU A 243 6.48 5.38 -12.98
N GLU A 244 6.83 5.24 -14.26
CA GLU A 244 6.98 3.95 -14.95
C GLU A 244 8.40 3.70 -15.40
N CYS A 245 8.83 2.42 -15.30
CA CYS A 245 10.07 1.93 -15.90
C CYS A 245 9.72 0.89 -16.99
N ARG A 246 9.76 1.32 -18.26
CA ARG A 246 9.50 0.45 -19.42
C ARG A 246 10.72 -0.32 -19.85
N SER A 247 11.91 0.23 -19.61
CA SER A 247 13.18 -0.44 -19.79
C SER A 247 14.20 0.04 -18.75
N VAL A 248 15.17 -0.80 -18.43
CA VAL A 248 16.26 -0.43 -17.49
C VAL A 248 17.06 0.77 -18.01
N ALA A 249 17.21 0.90 -19.34
CA ALA A 249 17.95 2.00 -19.95
C ALA A 249 17.25 3.37 -19.78
N ASP A 250 15.92 3.38 -19.75
CA ASP A 250 15.12 4.61 -19.61
C ASP A 250 14.94 5.04 -18.16
N GLY A 251 15.03 4.11 -17.23
CA GLY A 251 14.73 4.33 -15.83
C GLY A 251 13.26 4.70 -15.57
N PHE A 252 12.98 5.24 -14.38
CA PHE A 252 11.62 5.68 -14.02
C PHE A 252 11.32 7.09 -14.53
N ARG A 253 10.25 7.23 -15.29
CA ARG A 253 9.75 8.50 -15.86
C ARG A 253 8.24 8.62 -15.63
N PRO A 254 7.68 9.84 -15.65
CA PRO A 254 6.23 10.04 -15.67
C PRO A 254 5.57 9.26 -16.82
N ALA A 255 4.40 8.62 -16.50
CA ALA A 255 3.62 7.81 -17.43
C ALA A 255 2.95 8.65 -18.53
#